data_e8e3bb1752accd64734f47e04d0cbce6
#
_entry.id   e8e3bb1752accd64734f47e04d0cbce6
#
_cell.length_a   1.000
_cell.length_b   1.000
_cell.length_c   1.000
_cell.angle_alpha   90.00
_cell.angle_beta   90.00
_cell.angle_gamma   90.00
#
_symmetry.space_group_name_H-M   'P 1'
#
loop_
_entity.id
_entity.type
_entity.pdbx_description
1 polymer ?
#
loop_
_entity_poly.entity_id
_entity_poly.type
_entity_poly.pdbx_seq_one_letter_code
_entity_poly.pdbx_strand_id
1 'polypeptide(L)'
;MRNRSVLSAFIICTFVLCSIPTLAQQPTPPPPPAASKAGKEAELLPDEPVVTQHNSRINGQTVSYSAEAGWLPIRDDGKVTAKMFYIAYTRAGVDDLSARPLVFSFNGGPGTASVWMHMGYTGPRRVVYDDDGFALRPPGNLEDNPHSILDMADIVYIDPIATGFSRMLEGEELHKYHGTLSDIQSVAEFIRLYILRKDRWMSPKFLIGESYGTTRASGLAGYLLNQHRIFLNGVILVSMTGLDVDRGPDISYATSLPQRAATAWYHGQLSGEYQSRAIRDFLDEVETFAMGDYLQALVKGDRLEDAERDAIARRVAQYTGLTSDYVLSANLRIDSRRFWKELLRDQRLTVGRLDSRYIGVDKDAAGENPEYDPAMSDWNGPFSDAVNRYLREELNYNPDLEYNVWGNVRP
;
A
#
# COMPACT_ATOMS: atom_id res chain seq x y z
N MET A 1 30.33 -73.89 56.08
CA MET A 1 29.71 -74.75 55.04
C MET A 1 28.68 -73.90 54.31
N ARG A 2 28.76 -73.81 53.03
CA ARG A 2 28.12 -72.83 52.14
C ARG A 2 26.65 -73.12 51.99
N ASN A 3 25.80 -72.10 52.21
CA ASN A 3 24.41 -72.07 51.71
C ASN A 3 24.30 -70.99 50.63
N ARG A 4 23.89 -71.39 49.44
CA ARG A 4 23.58 -70.55 48.33
C ARG A 4 22.06 -70.26 48.34
N SER A 5 21.71 -68.98 48.47
CA SER A 5 20.33 -68.53 48.29
C SER A 5 20.20 -68.02 46.84
N VAL A 6 19.25 -68.56 46.10
CA VAL A 6 18.87 -68.15 44.75
C VAL A 6 17.89 -66.99 44.87
N LEU A 7 18.25 -65.85 44.30
CA LEU A 7 17.35 -64.67 44.26
C LEU A 7 16.71 -64.66 42.88
N SER A 8 15.42 -64.86 42.82
CA SER A 8 14.59 -64.71 41.63
C SER A 8 14.32 -63.21 41.38
N ALA A 9 14.79 -62.70 40.27
CA ALA A 9 14.48 -61.33 39.83
C ALA A 9 13.17 -61.31 39.04
N PHE A 10 12.18 -60.62 39.55
CA PHE A 10 10.96 -60.24 38.82
C PHE A 10 11.27 -59.03 37.99
N ILE A 11 11.20 -59.15 36.67
CA ILE A 11 11.25 -58.02 35.73
C ILE A 11 9.83 -57.48 35.58
N ILE A 12 9.54 -56.32 36.16
CA ILE A 12 8.31 -55.55 35.90
C ILE A 12 8.55 -54.71 34.64
N CYS A 13 7.96 -55.11 33.52
CA CYS A 13 7.89 -54.27 32.31
C CYS A 13 6.84 -53.17 32.52
N THR A 14 7.30 -51.96 32.83
CA THR A 14 6.45 -50.74 32.82
C THR A 14 6.27 -50.30 31.37
N PHE A 15 5.10 -50.51 30.80
CA PHE A 15 4.71 -49.88 29.52
C PHE A 15 4.54 -48.37 29.75
N VAL A 16 5.47 -47.56 29.31
CA VAL A 16 5.30 -46.11 29.15
C VAL A 16 4.51 -45.88 27.88
N LEU A 17 3.22 -45.56 28.02
CA LEU A 17 2.42 -45.02 26.92
C LEU A 17 2.96 -43.63 26.59
N CYS A 18 3.80 -43.51 25.57
CA CYS A 18 4.11 -42.25 24.94
C CYS A 18 2.87 -41.73 24.20
N SER A 19 2.17 -40.77 24.80
CA SER A 19 1.16 -39.99 24.12
C SER A 19 1.87 -39.13 23.06
N ILE A 20 1.75 -39.50 21.79
CA ILE A 20 2.15 -38.68 20.66
C ILE A 20 1.20 -37.47 20.63
N PRO A 21 1.68 -36.22 20.76
CA PRO A 21 0.82 -35.07 20.56
C PRO A 21 0.32 -35.09 19.12
N THR A 22 -0.99 -35.20 18.95
CA THR A 22 -1.65 -34.95 17.65
C THR A 22 -1.35 -33.54 17.23
N LEU A 23 -0.46 -33.36 16.27
CA LEU A 23 -0.26 -32.07 15.59
C LEU A 23 -1.64 -31.66 15.02
N ALA A 24 -2.26 -30.66 15.62
CA ALA A 24 -3.42 -30.04 15.04
C ALA A 24 -3.02 -29.57 13.64
N GLN A 25 -3.60 -30.19 12.61
CA GLN A 25 -3.47 -29.72 11.23
C GLN A 25 -3.97 -28.29 11.18
N GLN A 26 -3.08 -27.37 10.87
CA GLN A 26 -3.49 -26.01 10.51
C GLN A 26 -4.49 -26.14 9.35
N PRO A 27 -5.59 -25.38 9.36
CA PRO A 27 -6.49 -25.37 8.22
C PRO A 27 -5.69 -24.98 6.98
N THR A 28 -5.68 -25.86 5.98
CA THR A 28 -5.12 -25.57 4.69
C THR A 28 -5.76 -24.30 4.15
N PRO A 29 -4.97 -23.31 3.70
CA PRO A 29 -5.55 -22.15 3.03
C PRO A 29 -6.42 -22.64 1.87
N PRO A 30 -7.56 -21.97 1.58
CA PRO A 30 -8.39 -22.35 0.45
C PRO A 30 -7.51 -22.38 -0.82
N PRO A 31 -7.73 -23.36 -1.71
CA PRO A 31 -6.98 -23.44 -2.94
C PRO A 31 -7.10 -22.10 -3.70
N PRO A 32 -6.04 -21.62 -4.33
CA PRO A 32 -6.13 -20.42 -5.16
C PRO A 32 -7.22 -20.63 -6.23
N PRO A 33 -8.02 -19.60 -6.55
CA PRO A 33 -9.02 -19.71 -7.61
C PRO A 33 -8.32 -20.17 -8.89
N ALA A 34 -8.88 -21.20 -9.52
CA ALA A 34 -8.24 -21.91 -10.61
C ALA A 34 -7.86 -20.94 -11.76
N ALA A 35 -6.64 -21.07 -12.24
CA ALA A 35 -6.10 -20.34 -13.40
C ALA A 35 -7.03 -20.34 -14.65
N SER A 36 -7.93 -21.32 -14.75
CA SER A 36 -8.93 -21.45 -15.83
C SER A 36 -10.01 -20.36 -15.85
N LYS A 37 -10.28 -19.64 -14.74
CA LYS A 37 -11.26 -18.55 -14.73
C LYS A 37 -10.66 -17.25 -15.26
N ALA A 38 -9.43 -16.92 -14.89
CA ALA A 38 -8.79 -15.66 -15.24
C ALA A 38 -8.57 -15.46 -16.75
N GLY A 39 -8.29 -16.54 -17.48
CA GLY A 39 -8.04 -16.47 -18.92
C GLY A 39 -9.29 -16.17 -19.75
N LYS A 40 -10.43 -16.75 -19.36
CA LYS A 40 -11.73 -16.48 -20.02
C LYS A 40 -12.22 -15.06 -19.76
N GLU A 41 -11.87 -14.48 -18.62
CA GLU A 41 -12.23 -13.10 -18.30
C GLU A 41 -11.56 -12.09 -19.25
N ALA A 42 -10.37 -12.38 -19.78
CA ALA A 42 -9.71 -11.51 -20.74
C ALA A 42 -10.48 -11.35 -22.07
N GLU A 43 -11.32 -12.33 -22.44
CA GLU A 43 -12.15 -12.28 -23.64
C GLU A 43 -13.36 -11.35 -23.47
N LEU A 44 -13.76 -11.04 -22.23
CA LEU A 44 -14.87 -10.14 -21.91
C LEU A 44 -14.49 -8.65 -22.00
N LEU A 45 -13.20 -8.34 -22.16
CA LEU A 45 -12.75 -6.97 -22.35
C LEU A 45 -13.04 -6.50 -23.79
N PRO A 46 -13.61 -5.29 -23.98
CA PRO A 46 -13.81 -4.71 -25.31
C PRO A 46 -12.51 -4.70 -26.12
N ASP A 47 -12.56 -5.04 -27.40
CA ASP A 47 -11.38 -5.08 -28.25
C ASP A 47 -10.81 -3.69 -28.56
N GLU A 48 -11.70 -2.69 -28.70
CA GLU A 48 -11.33 -1.31 -28.94
C GLU A 48 -11.47 -0.47 -27.69
N PRO A 49 -10.59 0.52 -27.46
CA PRO A 49 -10.72 1.45 -26.35
C PRO A 49 -11.96 2.33 -26.52
N VAL A 50 -12.61 2.65 -25.41
CA VAL A 50 -13.72 3.61 -25.38
C VAL A 50 -13.15 5.00 -25.11
N VAL A 51 -13.53 5.98 -25.96
CA VAL A 51 -13.10 7.38 -25.83
C VAL A 51 -14.32 8.26 -25.60
N THR A 52 -14.28 9.06 -24.53
CA THR A 52 -15.33 10.01 -24.14
C THR A 52 -14.76 11.42 -24.01
N GLN A 53 -15.61 12.45 -24.14
CA GLN A 53 -15.22 13.85 -24.03
C GLN A 53 -15.80 14.46 -22.77
N HIS A 54 -14.97 15.20 -22.03
CA HIS A 54 -15.31 15.74 -20.73
C HIS A 54 -14.79 17.16 -20.54
N ASN A 55 -15.31 17.80 -19.49
CA ASN A 55 -14.81 19.04 -18.95
C ASN A 55 -14.72 18.90 -17.42
N SER A 56 -13.68 19.44 -16.81
CA SER A 56 -13.56 19.56 -15.36
C SER A 56 -13.02 20.94 -14.98
N ARG A 57 -13.39 21.39 -13.81
CA ARG A 57 -12.87 22.64 -13.25
C ARG A 57 -11.58 22.34 -12.48
N ILE A 58 -10.44 22.70 -13.07
CA ILE A 58 -9.11 22.47 -12.52
C ILE A 58 -8.41 23.80 -12.31
N ASN A 59 -7.86 24.03 -11.12
CA ASN A 59 -7.17 25.28 -10.78
C ASN A 59 -7.96 26.55 -11.19
N GLY A 60 -9.29 26.52 -10.94
CA GLY A 60 -10.20 27.63 -11.25
C GLY A 60 -10.57 27.79 -12.74
N GLN A 61 -10.03 26.98 -13.63
CA GLN A 61 -10.28 27.02 -15.08
C GLN A 61 -11.03 25.78 -15.55
N THR A 62 -11.82 25.93 -16.62
CA THR A 62 -12.45 24.79 -17.29
C THR A 62 -11.44 24.16 -18.24
N VAL A 63 -11.10 22.90 -18.02
CA VAL A 63 -10.20 22.09 -18.84
C VAL A 63 -11.04 21.07 -19.59
N SER A 64 -11.05 21.17 -20.93
CA SER A 64 -11.66 20.17 -21.82
C SER A 64 -10.64 19.06 -22.09
N TYR A 65 -11.10 17.80 -22.07
CA TYR A 65 -10.21 16.65 -22.26
C TYR A 65 -10.97 15.44 -22.82
N SER A 66 -10.23 14.52 -23.44
CA SER A 66 -10.70 13.18 -23.72
C SER A 66 -10.25 12.21 -22.64
N ALA A 67 -11.15 11.30 -22.24
CA ALA A 67 -10.84 10.15 -21.43
C ALA A 67 -10.89 8.89 -22.30
N GLU A 68 -9.87 8.07 -22.24
CA GLU A 68 -9.76 6.81 -22.97
C GLU A 68 -9.60 5.67 -21.98
N ALA A 69 -10.52 4.71 -21.98
CA ALA A 69 -10.46 3.48 -21.20
C ALA A 69 -10.26 2.29 -22.13
N GLY A 70 -9.23 1.50 -21.90
CA GLY A 70 -8.88 0.38 -22.78
C GLY A 70 -7.76 -0.48 -22.22
N TRP A 71 -7.21 -1.36 -23.06
CA TRP A 71 -6.09 -2.21 -22.69
C TRP A 71 -5.03 -2.27 -23.78
N LEU A 72 -3.80 -2.58 -23.36
CA LEU A 72 -2.70 -2.91 -24.26
C LEU A 72 -2.23 -4.35 -24.03
N PRO A 73 -1.81 -5.05 -25.11
CA PRO A 73 -1.28 -6.40 -24.98
C PRO A 73 0.11 -6.40 -24.33
N ILE A 74 0.29 -7.23 -23.34
CA ILE A 74 1.59 -7.53 -22.77
C ILE A 74 2.11 -8.80 -23.44
N ARG A 75 3.37 -8.76 -23.90
CA ARG A 75 4.00 -9.84 -24.66
C ARG A 75 5.19 -10.41 -23.90
N ASP A 76 5.29 -11.72 -24.00
CA ASP A 76 6.48 -12.49 -23.60
C ASP A 76 6.92 -13.30 -24.84
N ASP A 77 8.18 -13.16 -25.27
CA ASP A 77 8.72 -13.76 -26.49
C ASP A 77 7.83 -13.59 -27.73
N GLY A 78 7.23 -12.40 -27.88
CA GLY A 78 6.36 -12.05 -28.99
C GLY A 78 4.91 -12.57 -28.89
N LYS A 79 4.61 -13.49 -27.97
CA LYS A 79 3.25 -13.97 -27.70
C LYS A 79 2.54 -13.02 -26.73
N VAL A 80 1.29 -12.70 -27.00
CA VAL A 80 0.45 -11.97 -26.04
C VAL A 80 0.11 -12.89 -24.87
N THR A 81 0.40 -12.47 -23.66
CA THR A 81 0.23 -13.24 -22.42
C THR A 81 -0.77 -12.57 -21.46
N ALA A 82 -1.00 -11.27 -21.61
CA ALA A 82 -1.96 -10.53 -20.80
C ALA A 82 -2.49 -9.30 -21.53
N LYS A 83 -3.62 -8.80 -21.05
CA LYS A 83 -4.21 -7.50 -21.38
C LYS A 83 -4.06 -6.58 -20.18
N MET A 84 -3.31 -5.49 -20.32
CA MET A 84 -3.10 -4.52 -19.23
C MET A 84 -4.02 -3.31 -19.45
N PHE A 85 -4.95 -3.12 -18.54
CA PHE A 85 -5.95 -2.05 -18.59
C PHE A 85 -5.34 -0.71 -18.16
N TYR A 86 -5.89 0.36 -18.73
CA TYR A 86 -5.53 1.73 -18.40
C TYR A 86 -6.69 2.70 -18.59
N ILE A 87 -6.58 3.85 -17.93
CA ILE A 87 -7.40 5.02 -18.20
C ILE A 87 -6.45 6.17 -18.50
N ALA A 88 -6.62 6.80 -19.66
CA ALA A 88 -5.78 7.91 -20.09
C ALA A 88 -6.61 9.19 -20.27
N TYR A 89 -6.06 10.31 -19.80
CA TYR A 89 -6.65 11.63 -19.95
C TYR A 89 -5.74 12.50 -20.80
N THR A 90 -6.27 13.04 -21.88
CA THR A 90 -5.56 13.92 -22.81
C THR A 90 -6.29 15.23 -22.91
N ARG A 91 -5.61 16.34 -22.60
CA ARG A 91 -6.19 17.69 -22.73
C ARG A 91 -6.53 17.99 -24.19
N ALA A 92 -7.73 18.51 -24.41
CA ALA A 92 -8.16 18.93 -25.74
C ALA A 92 -7.51 20.27 -26.16
N GLY A 93 -7.40 20.50 -27.48
CA GLY A 93 -6.89 21.75 -28.03
C GLY A 93 -5.38 21.96 -27.84
N VAL A 94 -4.61 20.87 -27.74
CA VAL A 94 -3.14 20.91 -27.73
C VAL A 94 -2.61 20.56 -29.10
N ASP A 95 -2.01 21.53 -29.80
CA ASP A 95 -1.50 21.36 -31.16
C ASP A 95 -0.15 20.63 -31.20
N ASP A 96 0.70 20.86 -30.19
CA ASP A 96 2.03 20.24 -30.10
C ASP A 96 2.13 19.31 -28.88
N LEU A 97 1.92 18.02 -29.12
CA LEU A 97 2.05 16.97 -28.10
C LEU A 97 3.51 16.76 -27.66
N SER A 98 4.50 17.19 -28.45
CA SER A 98 5.91 17.05 -28.08
C SER A 98 6.30 17.96 -26.92
N ALA A 99 5.65 19.09 -26.76
CA ALA A 99 5.84 20.01 -25.65
C ALA A 99 4.99 19.64 -24.41
N ARG A 100 4.00 18.75 -24.56
CA ARG A 100 3.08 18.39 -23.49
C ARG A 100 3.60 17.20 -22.69
N PRO A 101 3.80 17.34 -21.36
CA PRO A 101 4.22 16.24 -20.50
C PRO A 101 3.23 15.07 -20.52
N LEU A 102 3.76 13.86 -20.45
CA LEU A 102 3.03 12.61 -20.32
C LEU A 102 3.42 11.93 -19.00
N VAL A 103 2.45 11.70 -18.13
CA VAL A 103 2.63 11.10 -16.81
C VAL A 103 2.03 9.71 -16.79
N PHE A 104 2.79 8.71 -16.42
CA PHE A 104 2.30 7.37 -16.10
C PHE A 104 2.18 7.23 -14.58
N SER A 105 1.00 6.87 -14.12
CA SER A 105 0.66 6.81 -12.69
C SER A 105 0.15 5.43 -12.30
N PHE A 106 0.56 4.96 -11.12
CA PHE A 106 0.14 3.67 -10.57
C PHE A 106 0.26 3.64 -9.06
N ASN A 107 -0.62 2.88 -8.42
CA ASN A 107 -0.50 2.53 -7.01
C ASN A 107 0.48 1.36 -6.80
N GLY A 108 0.65 0.99 -5.56
CA GLY A 108 1.53 -0.06 -5.11
C GLY A 108 0.81 -1.36 -4.73
N GLY A 109 0.85 -1.67 -3.47
CA GLY A 109 0.40 -2.92 -2.89
C GLY A 109 1.58 -3.83 -2.52
N PRO A 110 2.16 -4.64 -3.42
CA PRO A 110 1.76 -4.94 -4.79
C PRO A 110 0.36 -5.55 -4.89
N GLY A 111 -0.26 -5.41 -6.05
CA GLY A 111 -1.60 -5.94 -6.30
C GLY A 111 -2.73 -4.93 -6.08
N THR A 112 -2.46 -3.63 -6.12
CA THR A 112 -3.48 -2.59 -6.06
C THR A 112 -3.69 -1.95 -7.43
N ALA A 113 -4.95 -1.77 -7.83
CA ALA A 113 -5.31 -0.97 -8.99
C ALA A 113 -4.95 0.51 -8.77
N SER A 114 -4.82 1.29 -9.83
CA SER A 114 -4.42 2.70 -9.76
C SER A 114 -5.51 3.64 -9.22
N VAL A 115 -6.59 3.11 -8.69
CA VAL A 115 -7.78 3.86 -8.27
C VAL A 115 -7.50 4.95 -7.23
N TRP A 116 -6.57 4.70 -6.29
CA TRP A 116 -6.23 5.66 -5.24
C TRP A 116 -5.50 6.88 -5.80
N MET A 117 -4.52 6.65 -6.66
CA MET A 117 -3.83 7.73 -7.37
C MET A 117 -4.75 8.45 -8.35
N HIS A 118 -5.65 7.71 -9.00
CA HIS A 118 -6.59 8.21 -9.98
C HIS A 118 -7.66 9.09 -9.32
N MET A 119 -8.46 8.51 -8.44
CA MET A 119 -9.65 9.16 -7.86
C MET A 119 -9.41 9.79 -6.49
N GLY A 120 -8.24 9.59 -5.91
CA GLY A 120 -7.88 10.16 -4.61
C GLY A 120 -6.84 11.27 -4.71
N TYR A 121 -6.15 11.43 -5.85
CA TYR A 121 -5.02 12.34 -5.91
C TYR A 121 -4.96 13.19 -7.19
N THR A 122 -4.55 12.63 -8.33
CA THR A 122 -4.14 13.41 -9.51
C THR A 122 -5.14 13.43 -10.67
N GLY A 123 -6.17 12.59 -10.65
CA GLY A 123 -7.18 12.50 -11.71
C GLY A 123 -8.09 13.72 -11.80
N PRO A 124 -8.81 13.90 -12.93
CA PRO A 124 -9.71 15.04 -13.12
C PRO A 124 -10.98 14.96 -12.27
N ARG A 125 -11.34 13.77 -11.81
CA ARG A 125 -12.44 13.51 -10.89
C ARG A 125 -11.88 12.89 -9.61
N ARG A 126 -12.44 13.24 -8.45
CA ARG A 126 -12.02 12.70 -7.15
C ARG A 126 -13.21 12.25 -6.31
N VAL A 127 -12.96 11.31 -5.41
CA VAL A 127 -13.90 10.92 -4.36
C VAL A 127 -14.10 12.09 -3.42
N VAL A 128 -15.36 12.33 -3.04
CA VAL A 128 -15.72 13.40 -2.10
C VAL A 128 -15.41 12.97 -0.67
N TYR A 129 -14.73 13.85 0.06
CA TYR A 129 -14.48 13.74 1.49
C TYR A 129 -15.23 14.86 2.23
N ASP A 130 -15.39 14.72 3.55
CA ASP A 130 -15.86 15.80 4.38
C ASP A 130 -14.80 16.90 4.58
N ASP A 131 -15.14 17.97 5.27
CA ASP A 131 -14.25 19.11 5.51
C ASP A 131 -13.02 18.75 6.36
N ASP A 132 -13.09 17.70 7.16
CA ASP A 132 -11.99 17.18 7.97
C ASP A 132 -11.13 16.16 7.20
N GLY A 133 -11.52 15.81 5.98
CA GLY A 133 -10.83 14.87 5.09
C GLY A 133 -11.14 13.40 5.37
N PHE A 134 -12.28 13.10 6.02
CA PHE A 134 -12.76 11.74 6.19
C PHE A 134 -13.62 11.30 5.02
N ALA A 135 -13.54 10.00 4.68
CA ALA A 135 -14.37 9.40 3.65
C ALA A 135 -15.86 9.44 4.08
N LEU A 136 -16.71 9.87 3.15
CA LEU A 136 -18.15 9.81 3.35
C LEU A 136 -18.64 8.36 3.30
N ARG A 137 -19.77 8.10 3.98
CA ARG A 137 -20.42 6.79 3.92
C ARG A 137 -20.84 6.46 2.49
N PRO A 138 -20.77 5.18 2.08
CA PRO A 138 -21.29 4.74 0.79
C PRO A 138 -22.75 5.17 0.56
N PRO A 139 -23.15 5.41 -0.72
CA PRO A 139 -22.36 5.31 -1.93
C PRO A 139 -21.37 6.46 -2.10
N GLY A 140 -20.17 6.15 -2.63
CA GLY A 140 -19.15 7.14 -2.93
C GLY A 140 -19.58 8.12 -4.01
N ASN A 141 -19.37 9.40 -3.79
CA ASN A 141 -19.65 10.46 -4.75
C ASN A 141 -18.36 10.97 -5.38
N LEU A 142 -18.47 11.47 -6.61
CA LEU A 142 -17.38 12.10 -7.35
C LEU A 142 -17.65 13.58 -7.58
N GLU A 143 -16.61 14.36 -7.52
CA GLU A 143 -16.60 15.77 -7.91
C GLU A 143 -15.42 16.08 -8.82
N ASP A 144 -15.41 17.27 -9.43
CA ASP A 144 -14.24 17.78 -10.12
C ASP A 144 -13.07 17.91 -9.15
N ASN A 145 -11.89 17.47 -9.58
CA ASN A 145 -10.68 17.64 -8.78
C ASN A 145 -9.99 18.97 -9.11
N PRO A 146 -10.12 20.00 -8.26
CA PRO A 146 -9.50 21.30 -8.53
C PRO A 146 -7.97 21.25 -8.50
N HIS A 147 -7.39 20.16 -8.00
CA HIS A 147 -5.94 19.94 -7.87
C HIS A 147 -5.40 18.91 -8.86
N SER A 148 -6.19 18.52 -9.86
CA SER A 148 -5.71 17.61 -10.92
C SER A 148 -4.55 18.24 -11.69
N ILE A 149 -3.58 17.42 -12.05
CA ILE A 149 -2.44 17.86 -12.88
C ILE A 149 -2.75 17.87 -14.38
N LEU A 150 -4.00 17.61 -14.77
CA LEU A 150 -4.40 17.57 -16.19
C LEU A 150 -4.35 18.94 -16.88
N ASP A 151 -4.29 20.02 -16.14
CA ASP A 151 -4.02 21.35 -16.70
C ASP A 151 -2.56 21.49 -17.23
N MET A 152 -1.61 20.73 -16.68
CA MET A 152 -0.19 20.77 -17.03
C MET A 152 0.30 19.57 -17.86
N ALA A 153 -0.27 18.39 -17.66
CA ALA A 153 0.20 17.12 -18.22
C ALA A 153 -0.96 16.22 -18.64
N ASP A 154 -0.73 15.35 -19.61
CA ASP A 154 -1.61 14.21 -19.86
C ASP A 154 -1.26 13.07 -18.91
N ILE A 155 -2.24 12.29 -18.50
CA ILE A 155 -2.09 11.29 -17.44
C ILE A 155 -2.58 9.93 -17.92
N VAL A 156 -1.82 8.89 -17.63
CA VAL A 156 -2.17 7.49 -17.89
C VAL A 156 -2.12 6.72 -16.58
N TYR A 157 -3.25 6.27 -16.10
CA TYR A 157 -3.35 5.36 -14.94
C TYR A 157 -3.28 3.94 -15.43
N ILE A 158 -2.30 3.19 -14.95
CA ILE A 158 -2.05 1.81 -15.34
C ILE A 158 -2.48 0.89 -14.21
N ASP A 159 -3.35 -0.06 -14.51
CA ASP A 159 -3.65 -1.14 -13.59
C ASP A 159 -2.69 -2.31 -13.87
N PRO A 160 -1.75 -2.62 -12.98
CA PRO A 160 -0.84 -3.76 -13.16
C PRO A 160 -1.61 -5.08 -13.32
N ILE A 161 -0.96 -6.11 -13.86
CA ILE A 161 -1.62 -7.42 -14.10
C ILE A 161 -2.27 -7.96 -12.83
N ALA A 162 -3.50 -8.50 -12.98
CA ALA A 162 -4.39 -8.97 -11.94
C ALA A 162 -5.08 -7.88 -11.09
N THR A 163 -4.92 -6.61 -11.42
CA THR A 163 -5.63 -5.50 -10.78
C THR A 163 -6.57 -4.80 -11.77
N GLY A 164 -7.51 -4.03 -11.28
CA GLY A 164 -8.51 -3.36 -12.11
C GLY A 164 -9.19 -4.32 -13.10
N PHE A 165 -9.18 -3.96 -14.37
CA PHE A 165 -9.59 -4.85 -15.45
C PHE A 165 -8.43 -5.57 -16.15
N SER A 166 -7.21 -5.48 -15.66
CA SER A 166 -6.07 -6.20 -16.23
C SER A 166 -6.20 -7.70 -16.02
N ARG A 167 -6.09 -8.48 -17.08
CA ARG A 167 -6.27 -9.94 -17.07
C ARG A 167 -5.18 -10.64 -17.84
N MET A 168 -4.78 -11.80 -17.35
CA MET A 168 -3.94 -12.76 -18.10
C MET A 168 -4.79 -13.48 -19.15
N LEU A 169 -4.16 -13.93 -20.22
CA LEU A 169 -4.81 -14.81 -21.19
C LEU A 169 -4.93 -16.25 -20.67
N GLU A 170 -5.81 -17.03 -21.30
CA GLU A 170 -6.02 -18.44 -20.95
C GLU A 170 -4.72 -19.24 -21.09
N GLY A 171 -4.40 -20.06 -20.10
CA GLY A 171 -3.21 -20.88 -20.06
C GLY A 171 -1.96 -20.19 -19.51
N GLU A 172 -2.04 -18.89 -19.18
CA GLU A 172 -0.96 -18.16 -18.52
C GLU A 172 -1.10 -18.25 -16.99
N GLU A 173 0.03 -18.20 -16.31
CA GLU A 173 0.09 -18.34 -14.85
C GLU A 173 0.43 -17.03 -14.16
N LEU A 174 -0.33 -16.68 -13.10
CA LEU A 174 -0.18 -15.42 -12.38
C LEU A 174 1.23 -15.25 -11.78
N HIS A 175 1.86 -16.32 -11.36
CA HIS A 175 3.19 -16.24 -10.75
C HIS A 175 4.27 -15.65 -11.69
N LYS A 176 4.07 -15.67 -13.01
CA LYS A 176 4.97 -15.03 -13.98
C LYS A 176 5.03 -13.51 -13.82
N TYR A 177 3.98 -12.91 -13.26
CA TYR A 177 3.88 -11.47 -13.01
C TYR A 177 4.13 -11.11 -11.54
N HIS A 178 4.39 -12.13 -10.68
CA HIS A 178 4.82 -11.92 -9.32
C HIS A 178 6.33 -11.64 -9.27
N GLY A 179 6.72 -10.86 -8.31
CA GLY A 179 8.12 -10.44 -8.17
C GLY A 179 8.39 -9.09 -8.85
N THR A 180 9.31 -8.36 -8.23
CA THR A 180 9.58 -6.96 -8.59
C THR A 180 10.05 -6.82 -10.04
N LEU A 181 10.89 -7.72 -10.54
CA LEU A 181 11.43 -7.60 -11.90
C LEU A 181 10.36 -7.84 -12.97
N SER A 182 9.54 -8.88 -12.84
CA SER A 182 8.48 -9.19 -13.82
C SER A 182 7.37 -8.14 -13.82
N ASP A 183 7.07 -7.56 -12.66
CA ASP A 183 6.16 -6.41 -12.55
C ASP A 183 6.72 -5.20 -13.33
N ILE A 184 7.99 -4.83 -13.10
CA ILE A 184 8.67 -3.76 -13.84
C ILE A 184 8.66 -4.03 -15.35
N GLN A 185 8.97 -5.25 -15.77
CA GLN A 185 9.02 -5.63 -17.19
C GLN A 185 7.66 -5.49 -17.87
N SER A 186 6.59 -5.95 -17.23
CA SER A 186 5.25 -5.88 -17.79
C SER A 186 4.75 -4.43 -17.94
N VAL A 187 5.00 -3.59 -16.94
CA VAL A 187 4.64 -2.17 -16.99
C VAL A 187 5.54 -1.40 -17.97
N ALA A 188 6.82 -1.75 -18.10
CA ALA A 188 7.70 -1.15 -19.09
C ALA A 188 7.24 -1.46 -20.53
N GLU A 189 6.81 -2.69 -20.82
CA GLU A 189 6.24 -3.05 -22.12
C GLU A 189 4.96 -2.26 -22.41
N PHE A 190 4.09 -2.08 -21.41
CA PHE A 190 2.92 -1.21 -21.53
C PHE A 190 3.31 0.22 -21.92
N ILE A 191 4.23 0.84 -21.16
CA ILE A 191 4.69 2.23 -21.39
C ILE A 191 5.28 2.36 -22.80
N ARG A 192 6.12 1.42 -23.22
CA ARG A 192 6.72 1.39 -24.55
C ARG A 192 5.66 1.35 -25.65
N LEU A 193 4.68 0.45 -25.53
CA LEU A 193 3.60 0.32 -26.50
C LEU A 193 2.70 1.57 -26.52
N TYR A 194 2.37 2.13 -25.36
CA TYR A 194 1.55 3.34 -25.27
C TYR A 194 2.22 4.51 -25.97
N ILE A 195 3.49 4.78 -25.69
CA ILE A 195 4.26 5.84 -26.32
C ILE A 195 4.30 5.70 -27.84
N LEU A 196 4.50 4.47 -28.36
CA LEU A 196 4.51 4.19 -29.80
C LEU A 196 3.14 4.36 -30.44
N ARG A 197 2.08 3.81 -29.85
CA ARG A 197 0.73 3.83 -30.42
C ARG A 197 0.08 5.21 -30.39
N LYS A 198 0.46 6.05 -29.41
CA LYS A 198 -0.08 7.40 -29.21
C LYS A 198 0.84 8.51 -29.75
N ASP A 199 1.92 8.13 -30.45
CA ASP A 199 2.91 9.07 -31.00
C ASP A 199 3.47 10.07 -29.97
N ARG A 200 3.78 9.55 -28.74
CA ARG A 200 4.24 10.36 -27.62
C ARG A 200 5.75 10.21 -27.34
N TRP A 201 6.52 9.79 -28.36
CA TRP A 201 7.96 9.58 -28.18
C TRP A 201 8.70 10.86 -27.79
N MET A 202 8.32 11.98 -28.36
CA MET A 202 8.96 13.28 -28.12
C MET A 202 8.45 14.00 -26.86
N SER A 203 7.33 13.58 -26.28
CA SER A 203 6.80 14.21 -25.06
C SER A 203 7.73 14.04 -23.88
N PRO A 204 7.88 15.05 -23.00
CA PRO A 204 8.50 14.86 -21.68
C PRO A 204 7.75 13.81 -20.88
N LYS A 205 8.47 12.86 -20.28
CA LYS A 205 7.89 11.66 -19.63
C LYS A 205 8.17 11.64 -18.14
N PHE A 206 7.15 11.35 -17.37
CA PHE A 206 7.22 11.29 -15.92
C PHE A 206 6.55 10.02 -15.40
N LEU A 207 7.03 9.52 -14.26
CA LEU A 207 6.37 8.46 -13.49
C LEU A 207 5.89 9.01 -12.15
N ILE A 208 4.71 8.57 -11.72
CA ILE A 208 4.23 8.79 -10.36
C ILE A 208 3.86 7.43 -9.78
N GLY A 209 4.57 7.00 -8.74
CA GLY A 209 4.29 5.77 -8.01
C GLY A 209 3.96 6.05 -6.55
N GLU A 210 3.00 5.31 -6.00
CA GLU A 210 2.64 5.37 -4.59
C GLU A 210 2.96 4.02 -3.92
N SER A 211 3.49 4.07 -2.65
CA SER A 211 3.80 2.88 -1.85
C SER A 211 4.78 1.94 -2.60
N TYR A 212 4.48 0.64 -2.76
CA TYR A 212 5.27 -0.26 -3.62
C TYR A 212 5.40 0.26 -5.07
N GLY A 213 4.48 1.09 -5.55
CA GLY A 213 4.62 1.79 -6.83
C GLY A 213 5.86 2.67 -6.91
N THR A 214 6.45 3.08 -5.79
CA THR A 214 7.73 3.81 -5.78
C THR A 214 8.90 2.90 -6.09
N THR A 215 8.90 1.66 -5.59
CA THR A 215 9.84 0.60 -5.99
C THR A 215 9.72 0.30 -7.48
N ARG A 216 8.49 0.15 -7.97
CA ARG A 216 8.20 -0.02 -9.41
C ARG A 216 8.72 1.17 -10.23
N ALA A 217 8.41 2.41 -9.86
CA ALA A 217 8.82 3.62 -10.59
C ALA A 217 10.35 3.74 -10.65
N SER A 218 11.04 3.46 -9.55
CA SER A 218 12.50 3.49 -9.49
C SER A 218 13.13 2.42 -10.38
N GLY A 219 12.61 1.20 -10.36
CA GLY A 219 13.07 0.11 -11.24
C GLY A 219 12.76 0.38 -12.71
N LEU A 220 11.56 0.94 -13.00
CA LEU A 220 11.18 1.36 -14.36
C LEU A 220 12.11 2.42 -14.92
N ALA A 221 12.57 3.37 -14.13
CA ALA A 221 13.48 4.42 -14.60
C ALA A 221 14.77 3.81 -15.19
N GLY A 222 15.38 2.86 -14.50
CA GLY A 222 16.55 2.13 -15.01
C GLY A 222 16.21 1.19 -16.16
N TYR A 223 15.11 0.45 -16.07
CA TYR A 223 14.73 -0.55 -17.07
C TYR A 223 14.35 0.10 -18.42
N LEU A 224 13.51 1.14 -18.42
CA LEU A 224 13.12 1.89 -19.62
C LEU A 224 14.33 2.50 -20.33
N LEU A 225 15.25 3.09 -19.57
CA LEU A 225 16.48 3.65 -20.12
C LEU A 225 17.36 2.58 -20.76
N ASN A 226 17.63 1.50 -20.04
CA ASN A 226 18.63 0.51 -20.45
C ASN A 226 18.10 -0.44 -21.54
N GLN A 227 16.83 -0.87 -21.46
CA GLN A 227 16.25 -1.85 -22.37
C GLN A 227 15.54 -1.21 -23.56
N HIS A 228 14.87 -0.07 -23.36
CA HIS A 228 14.02 0.56 -24.39
C HIS A 228 14.52 1.89 -24.90
N ARG A 229 15.59 2.46 -24.32
CA ARG A 229 16.11 3.81 -24.66
C ARG A 229 15.07 4.91 -24.46
N ILE A 230 14.15 4.69 -23.51
CA ILE A 230 13.13 5.66 -23.11
C ILE A 230 13.67 6.45 -21.93
N PHE A 231 13.88 7.75 -22.13
CA PHE A 231 14.37 8.67 -21.12
C PHE A 231 13.20 9.31 -20.39
N LEU A 232 13.31 9.37 -19.06
CA LEU A 232 12.35 10.06 -18.20
C LEU A 232 12.87 11.45 -17.83
N ASN A 233 11.96 12.41 -17.71
CA ASN A 233 12.23 13.76 -17.24
C ASN A 233 12.10 13.88 -15.72
N GLY A 234 11.35 12.95 -15.09
CA GLY A 234 11.22 12.91 -13.64
C GLY A 234 10.50 11.67 -13.14
N VAL A 235 10.71 11.38 -11.84
CA VAL A 235 10.04 10.33 -11.09
C VAL A 235 9.54 10.94 -9.79
N ILE A 236 8.25 10.76 -9.49
CA ILE A 236 7.61 11.25 -8.27
C ILE A 236 7.27 10.05 -7.41
N LEU A 237 7.80 10.02 -6.18
CA LEU A 237 7.70 8.92 -5.24
C LEU A 237 6.79 9.35 -4.08
N VAL A 238 5.56 8.85 -4.06
CA VAL A 238 4.55 9.14 -3.03
C VAL A 238 4.57 8.03 -1.99
N SER A 239 4.77 8.36 -0.71
CA SER A 239 4.89 7.37 0.38
C SER A 239 5.91 6.27 0.06
N MET A 240 7.14 6.67 -0.16
CA MET A 240 8.24 5.83 -0.66
C MET A 240 8.47 4.58 0.19
N THR A 241 8.58 3.42 -0.49
CA THR A 241 8.93 2.11 0.10
C THR A 241 9.96 1.37 -0.77
N GLY A 242 10.66 0.40 -0.17
CA GLY A 242 11.57 -0.49 -0.90
C GLY A 242 12.85 0.16 -1.42
N LEU A 243 13.10 1.41 -1.08
CA LEU A 243 14.34 2.13 -1.34
C LEU A 243 15.12 2.34 -0.04
N ASP A 244 14.91 1.47 0.92
CA ASP A 244 15.58 1.54 2.21
C ASP A 244 17.08 1.37 2.02
N VAL A 245 17.80 2.42 2.35
CA VAL A 245 19.22 2.29 2.63
C VAL A 245 19.31 1.53 3.94
N ASP A 246 20.13 0.52 4.03
CA ASP A 246 20.39 -0.19 5.28
C ASP A 246 20.98 0.78 6.31
N ARG A 247 20.09 1.34 7.13
CA ARG A 247 20.42 2.27 8.21
C ARG A 247 20.43 1.57 9.56
N GLY A 248 20.19 0.26 9.56
CA GLY A 248 19.98 -0.52 10.77
C GLY A 248 18.54 -0.35 11.32
N PRO A 249 18.06 -1.34 12.09
CA PRO A 249 16.67 -1.37 12.57
C PRO A 249 16.35 -0.22 13.55
N ASP A 250 17.33 0.25 14.34
CA ASP A 250 17.08 1.19 15.44
C ASP A 250 16.66 2.59 14.96
N ILE A 251 17.17 3.03 13.82
CA ILE A 251 16.80 4.34 13.28
C ILE A 251 15.31 4.42 12.92
N SER A 252 14.68 3.32 12.53
CA SER A 252 13.26 3.29 12.18
C SER A 252 12.38 3.56 13.41
N TYR A 253 12.77 3.10 14.59
CA TYR A 253 12.05 3.39 15.82
C TYR A 253 12.19 4.86 16.22
N ALA A 254 13.36 5.43 16.08
CA ALA A 254 13.60 6.85 16.35
C ALA A 254 12.81 7.75 15.38
N THR A 255 12.93 7.52 14.09
CA THR A 255 12.26 8.35 13.06
C THR A 255 10.73 8.23 13.06
N SER A 256 10.15 7.16 13.58
CA SER A 256 8.70 7.00 13.70
C SER A 256 8.13 7.45 15.05
N LEU A 257 8.96 7.84 16.02
CA LEU A 257 8.48 8.34 17.30
C LEU A 257 7.64 9.62 17.19
N PRO A 258 8.01 10.63 16.37
CA PRO A 258 7.18 11.84 16.21
C PRO A 258 5.78 11.54 15.65
N GLN A 259 5.66 10.61 14.71
CA GLN A 259 4.35 10.19 14.18
C GLN A 259 3.48 9.54 15.26
N ARG A 260 4.07 8.68 16.12
CA ARG A 260 3.34 8.07 17.24
C ARG A 260 2.91 9.11 18.28
N ALA A 261 3.76 10.08 18.54
CA ALA A 261 3.46 11.20 19.44
C ALA A 261 2.32 12.07 18.90
N ALA A 262 2.33 12.38 17.60
CA ALA A 262 1.24 13.10 16.94
C ALA A 262 -0.09 12.34 17.02
N THR A 263 -0.06 11.01 16.82
CA THR A 263 -1.24 10.15 16.94
C THR A 263 -1.79 10.15 18.37
N ALA A 264 -0.92 9.99 19.37
CA ALA A 264 -1.32 10.03 20.76
C ALA A 264 -1.90 11.40 21.16
N TRP A 265 -1.29 12.49 20.68
CA TRP A 265 -1.80 13.85 20.86
C TRP A 265 -3.20 14.03 20.26
N TYR A 266 -3.40 13.56 19.01
CA TYR A 266 -4.69 13.65 18.33
C TYR A 266 -5.82 12.93 19.09
N HIS A 267 -5.50 11.76 19.64
CA HIS A 267 -6.47 10.94 20.38
C HIS A 267 -6.58 11.30 21.88
N GLY A 268 -5.95 12.38 22.32
CA GLY A 268 -6.08 12.84 23.72
C GLY A 268 -5.44 11.89 24.75
N GLN A 269 -4.41 11.12 24.37
CA GLN A 269 -3.79 10.11 25.23
C GLN A 269 -2.58 10.62 26.01
N LEU A 270 -2.23 11.91 25.86
CA LEU A 270 -1.09 12.49 26.54
C LEU A 270 -1.48 13.11 27.90
N SER A 271 -0.49 13.31 28.77
CA SER A 271 -0.69 14.11 30.01
C SER A 271 -1.06 15.56 29.67
N GLY A 272 -1.74 16.26 30.60
CA GLY A 272 -2.23 17.61 30.36
C GLY A 272 -1.16 18.61 29.93
N GLU A 273 0.09 18.44 30.39
CA GLU A 273 1.23 19.27 29.99
C GLU A 273 1.51 19.20 28.49
N TYR A 274 1.58 17.99 27.92
CA TYR A 274 1.84 17.79 26.50
C TYR A 274 0.57 17.95 25.65
N GLN A 275 -0.56 17.51 26.18
CA GLN A 275 -1.84 17.58 25.47
C GLN A 275 -2.29 19.02 25.15
N SER A 276 -1.94 19.98 26.01
CA SER A 276 -2.34 21.39 25.84
C SER A 276 -1.43 22.20 24.90
N ARG A 277 -0.30 21.63 24.49
CA ARG A 277 0.68 22.34 23.64
C ARG A 277 0.22 22.38 22.19
N ALA A 278 0.62 23.42 21.45
CA ALA A 278 0.54 23.40 19.99
C ALA A 278 1.31 22.20 19.44
N ILE A 279 0.69 21.47 18.52
CA ILE A 279 1.26 20.19 18.04
C ILE A 279 2.67 20.36 17.47
N ARG A 280 2.95 21.46 16.75
CA ARG A 280 4.29 21.65 16.16
C ARG A 280 5.36 21.82 17.24
N ASP A 281 5.10 22.64 18.25
CA ASP A 281 6.03 22.88 19.35
C ASP A 281 6.29 21.60 20.18
N PHE A 282 5.25 20.76 20.30
CA PHE A 282 5.38 19.46 20.93
C PHE A 282 6.25 18.51 20.10
N LEU A 283 6.01 18.44 18.79
CA LEU A 283 6.76 17.54 17.90
C LEU A 283 8.23 17.97 17.74
N ASP A 284 8.58 19.24 17.79
CA ASP A 284 9.97 19.71 17.74
C ASP A 284 10.78 19.16 18.91
N GLU A 285 10.17 19.09 20.11
CA GLU A 285 10.79 18.45 21.27
C GLU A 285 10.95 16.94 21.08
N VAL A 286 9.90 16.28 20.58
CA VAL A 286 9.92 14.83 20.31
C VAL A 286 10.97 14.47 19.26
N GLU A 287 11.07 15.23 18.18
CA GLU A 287 12.08 15.04 17.11
C GLU A 287 13.50 15.18 17.65
N THR A 288 13.74 16.19 18.51
CA THR A 288 15.04 16.39 19.16
C THR A 288 15.41 15.18 20.04
N PHE A 289 14.48 14.73 20.87
CA PHE A 289 14.68 13.55 21.72
C PHE A 289 14.86 12.28 20.88
N ALA A 290 14.07 12.09 19.85
CA ALA A 290 14.10 10.90 18.99
C ALA A 290 15.45 10.71 18.32
N MET A 291 16.03 11.78 17.77
CA MET A 291 17.33 11.75 17.06
C MET A 291 18.53 11.94 18.01
N GLY A 292 18.28 12.26 19.25
CA GLY A 292 19.30 12.40 20.30
C GLY A 292 19.31 11.22 21.27
N ASP A 293 18.80 11.43 22.47
CA ASP A 293 18.88 10.49 23.59
C ASP A 293 18.25 9.13 23.28
N TYR A 294 17.11 9.11 22.59
CA TYR A 294 16.41 7.85 22.28
C TYR A 294 17.22 6.99 21.30
N LEU A 295 17.70 7.56 20.19
CA LEU A 295 18.52 6.82 19.23
C LEU A 295 19.83 6.32 19.87
N GLN A 296 20.47 7.14 20.70
CA GLN A 296 21.68 6.74 21.44
C GLN A 296 21.40 5.56 22.38
N ALA A 297 20.27 5.60 23.10
CA ALA A 297 19.85 4.51 23.96
C ALA A 297 19.61 3.20 23.19
N LEU A 298 18.94 3.28 22.04
CA LEU A 298 18.72 2.11 21.17
C LEU A 298 20.04 1.49 20.69
N VAL A 299 21.01 2.31 20.27
CA VAL A 299 22.33 1.85 19.80
C VAL A 299 23.17 1.26 20.92
N LYS A 300 23.07 1.76 22.17
CA LYS A 300 23.77 1.16 23.32
C LYS A 300 23.34 -0.28 23.59
N GLY A 301 22.06 -0.61 23.32
CA GLY A 301 21.53 -1.97 23.52
C GLY A 301 21.76 -2.48 24.95
N ASP A 302 22.42 -3.61 25.10
CA ASP A 302 22.70 -4.24 26.40
C ASP A 302 23.68 -3.45 27.27
N ARG A 303 24.35 -2.44 26.73
CA ARG A 303 25.25 -1.54 27.50
C ARG A 303 24.51 -0.37 28.16
N LEU A 304 23.20 -0.28 27.95
CA LEU A 304 22.37 0.77 28.56
C LEU A 304 22.14 0.43 30.04
N GLU A 305 22.55 1.31 30.93
CA GLU A 305 22.32 1.16 32.35
C GLU A 305 20.84 1.18 32.70
N ASP A 306 20.39 0.42 33.70
CA ASP A 306 18.98 0.27 34.06
C ASP A 306 18.31 1.62 34.36
N ALA A 307 18.96 2.50 35.09
CA ALA A 307 18.43 3.82 35.40
C ALA A 307 18.26 4.70 34.17
N GLU A 308 19.17 4.61 33.19
CA GLU A 308 19.08 5.31 31.92
C GLU A 308 17.92 4.69 31.06
N ARG A 309 17.83 3.36 31.02
CA ARG A 309 16.73 2.62 30.33
C ARG A 309 15.38 3.06 30.85
N ASP A 310 15.21 3.13 32.17
CA ASP A 310 13.98 3.57 32.81
C ASP A 310 13.65 5.04 32.51
N ALA A 311 14.64 5.90 32.45
CA ALA A 311 14.45 7.30 32.12
C ALA A 311 13.98 7.47 30.67
N ILE A 312 14.59 6.76 29.70
CA ILE A 312 14.19 6.74 28.31
C ILE A 312 12.78 6.16 28.17
N ALA A 313 12.48 5.04 28.84
CA ALA A 313 11.16 4.42 28.79
C ALA A 313 10.05 5.36 29.27
N ARG A 314 10.27 6.06 30.38
CA ARG A 314 9.32 7.08 30.86
C ARG A 314 9.12 8.20 29.86
N ARG A 315 10.17 8.66 29.19
CA ARG A 315 10.07 9.73 28.21
C ARG A 315 9.30 9.29 26.97
N VAL A 316 9.61 8.11 26.44
CA VAL A 316 8.85 7.50 25.33
C VAL A 316 7.38 7.32 25.71
N ALA A 317 7.09 6.83 26.91
CA ALA A 317 5.73 6.67 27.41
C ALA A 317 4.96 8.01 27.45
N GLN A 318 5.59 9.06 27.96
CA GLN A 318 5.02 10.41 28.01
C GLN A 318 4.65 10.94 26.62
N TYR A 319 5.48 10.68 25.61
CA TYR A 319 5.23 11.15 24.24
C TYR A 319 4.24 10.29 23.46
N THR A 320 4.12 9.02 23.80
CA THR A 320 3.28 8.05 23.04
C THR A 320 1.95 7.72 23.70
N GLY A 321 1.72 8.17 24.94
CA GLY A 321 0.53 7.79 25.71
C GLY A 321 0.52 6.35 26.19
N LEU A 322 1.61 5.60 25.98
CA LEU A 322 1.76 4.23 26.46
C LEU A 322 2.27 4.19 27.90
N THR A 323 2.22 3.04 28.55
CA THR A 323 2.80 2.86 29.87
C THR A 323 4.31 2.63 29.79
N SER A 324 5.09 3.08 30.81
CA SER A 324 6.52 2.81 30.88
C SER A 324 6.82 1.32 30.90
N ASP A 325 5.98 0.53 31.57
CA ASP A 325 6.14 -0.94 31.63
C ASP A 325 5.97 -1.59 30.25
N TYR A 326 5.06 -1.08 29.43
CA TYR A 326 4.90 -1.54 28.06
C TYR A 326 6.14 -1.21 27.20
N VAL A 327 6.66 0.03 27.33
CA VAL A 327 7.87 0.47 26.63
C VAL A 327 9.07 -0.38 27.03
N LEU A 328 9.24 -0.66 28.33
CA LEU A 328 10.30 -1.54 28.86
C LEU A 328 10.15 -2.98 28.33
N SER A 329 8.94 -3.53 28.37
CA SER A 329 8.64 -4.87 27.85
C SER A 329 8.91 -5.02 26.34
N ALA A 330 8.83 -3.91 25.59
CA ALA A 330 9.20 -3.84 24.19
C ALA A 330 10.69 -3.54 23.95
N ASN A 331 11.54 -3.56 24.99
CA ASN A 331 12.95 -3.17 24.92
C ASN A 331 13.15 -1.80 24.25
N LEU A 332 12.32 -0.83 24.59
CA LEU A 332 12.26 0.50 24.00
C LEU A 332 11.88 0.54 22.51
N ARG A 333 11.67 -0.61 21.86
CA ARG A 333 11.42 -0.78 20.41
C ARG A 333 9.96 -1.12 20.16
N ILE A 334 9.12 -0.10 20.11
CA ILE A 334 7.69 -0.28 19.87
C ILE A 334 7.47 -0.40 18.36
N ASP A 335 7.07 -1.57 17.90
CA ASP A 335 6.65 -1.76 16.50
C ASP A 335 5.38 -0.96 16.18
N SER A 336 5.24 -0.50 14.94
CA SER A 336 4.09 0.31 14.54
C SER A 336 2.75 -0.41 14.70
N ARG A 337 2.68 -1.71 14.39
CA ARG A 337 1.44 -2.48 14.54
C ARG A 337 1.05 -2.64 16.01
N ARG A 338 2.05 -2.88 16.86
CA ARG A 338 1.84 -2.91 18.32
C ARG A 338 1.34 -1.57 18.84
N PHE A 339 1.90 -0.46 18.35
CA PHE A 339 1.44 0.88 18.72
C PHE A 339 -0.01 1.13 18.32
N TRP A 340 -0.40 0.79 17.07
CA TRP A 340 -1.78 0.96 16.60
C TRP A 340 -2.78 0.18 17.44
N LYS A 341 -2.40 -1.01 17.90
CA LYS A 341 -3.24 -1.87 18.75
C LYS A 341 -3.29 -1.38 20.19
N GLU A 342 -2.16 -0.89 20.73
CA GLU A 342 -2.01 -0.59 22.15
C GLU A 342 -2.61 0.74 22.55
N LEU A 343 -2.49 1.78 21.72
CA LEU A 343 -2.82 3.16 22.07
C LEU A 343 -4.23 3.33 22.66
N LEU A 344 -5.23 2.66 22.08
CA LEU A 344 -6.64 2.74 22.48
C LEU A 344 -7.19 1.39 22.97
N ARG A 345 -6.32 0.48 23.40
CA ARG A 345 -6.68 -0.87 23.85
C ARG A 345 -7.73 -0.88 24.95
N ASP A 346 -7.63 0.01 25.93
CA ASP A 346 -8.57 0.11 27.05
C ASP A 346 -9.99 0.48 26.58
N GLN A 347 -10.09 1.15 25.44
CA GLN A 347 -11.36 1.50 24.78
C GLN A 347 -11.82 0.39 23.81
N ARG A 348 -11.06 -0.70 23.65
CA ARG A 348 -11.27 -1.77 22.68
C ARG A 348 -11.23 -1.28 21.22
N LEU A 349 -10.43 -0.24 20.98
CA LEU A 349 -10.25 0.37 19.66
C LEU A 349 -8.83 0.17 19.17
N THR A 350 -8.67 0.20 17.86
CA THR A 350 -7.39 0.31 17.17
C THR A 350 -7.37 1.53 16.26
N VAL A 351 -6.19 2.10 16.03
CA VAL A 351 -6.03 3.25 15.13
C VAL A 351 -5.62 2.81 13.72
N GLY A 352 -5.97 3.61 12.73
CA GLY A 352 -5.64 3.35 11.34
C GLY A 352 -4.13 3.39 11.04
N ARG A 353 -3.70 2.50 10.14
CA ARG A 353 -2.32 2.47 9.64
C ARG A 353 -2.06 3.58 8.62
N LEU A 354 -2.97 3.75 7.67
CA LEU A 354 -2.82 4.71 6.57
C LEU A 354 -3.15 6.14 7.01
N ASP A 355 -4.14 6.27 7.87
CA ASP A 355 -4.48 7.52 8.56
C ASP A 355 -4.85 7.19 10.00
N SER A 356 -3.99 7.55 10.93
CA SER A 356 -4.16 7.23 12.34
C SER A 356 -5.25 8.04 13.05
N ARG A 357 -5.92 8.95 12.37
CA ARG A 357 -7.12 9.63 12.88
C ARG A 357 -8.34 8.70 12.86
N TYR A 358 -8.38 7.75 11.93
CA TYR A 358 -9.41 6.71 11.88
C TYR A 358 -9.25 5.73 13.04
N ILE A 359 -10.37 5.34 13.61
CA ILE A 359 -10.43 4.34 14.69
C ILE A 359 -11.47 3.28 14.35
N GLY A 360 -11.31 2.08 14.89
CA GLY A 360 -12.28 1.02 14.70
C GLY A 360 -12.23 -0.03 15.81
N VAL A 361 -13.33 -0.78 15.94
CA VAL A 361 -13.41 -1.89 16.89
C VAL A 361 -12.67 -3.09 16.30
N ASP A 362 -11.64 -3.55 17.01
CA ASP A 362 -10.90 -4.74 16.60
C ASP A 362 -11.62 -6.02 17.04
N LYS A 363 -11.30 -7.14 16.44
CA LYS A 363 -11.89 -8.45 16.75
C LYS A 363 -11.81 -8.80 18.24
N ASP A 364 -10.66 -8.55 18.83
CA ASP A 364 -10.45 -8.66 20.26
C ASP A 364 -9.42 -7.62 20.75
N ALA A 365 -9.38 -7.37 22.05
CA ALA A 365 -8.43 -6.45 22.64
C ALA A 365 -7.08 -7.11 23.00
N ALA A 366 -6.95 -8.43 22.93
CA ALA A 366 -5.82 -9.16 23.49
C ALA A 366 -4.60 -9.25 22.55
N GLY A 367 -4.78 -9.29 21.24
CA GLY A 367 -3.71 -9.49 20.27
C GLY A 367 -2.59 -8.42 20.31
N GLU A 368 -1.46 -8.70 19.67
CA GLU A 368 -0.37 -7.74 19.52
C GLU A 368 -0.58 -6.79 18.33
N ASN A 369 -1.30 -7.24 17.31
CA ASN A 369 -1.48 -6.52 16.06
C ASN A 369 -2.96 -6.29 15.78
N PRO A 370 -3.33 -5.18 15.12
CA PRO A 370 -4.69 -5.01 14.59
C PRO A 370 -5.01 -6.09 13.55
N GLU A 371 -6.25 -6.56 13.54
CA GLU A 371 -6.76 -7.51 12.52
C GLU A 371 -7.01 -6.82 11.17
N TYR A 372 -7.21 -5.51 11.16
CA TYR A 372 -7.49 -4.72 9.97
C TYR A 372 -7.03 -3.28 10.14
N ASP A 373 -7.12 -2.49 9.05
CA ASP A 373 -6.85 -1.06 9.05
C ASP A 373 -8.19 -0.30 8.98
N PRO A 374 -8.60 0.43 10.02
CA PRO A 374 -9.83 1.22 10.02
C PRO A 374 -9.90 2.23 8.86
N ALA A 375 -8.81 2.93 8.55
CA ALA A 375 -8.80 3.89 7.45
C ALA A 375 -9.08 3.21 6.10
N MET A 376 -8.42 2.08 5.84
CA MET A 376 -8.65 1.32 4.62
C MET A 376 -10.08 0.78 4.53
N SER A 377 -10.65 0.32 5.65
CA SER A 377 -12.03 -0.14 5.68
C SER A 377 -13.03 0.94 5.29
N ASP A 378 -12.81 2.17 5.77
CA ASP A 378 -13.69 3.30 5.46
C ASP A 378 -13.51 3.78 4.02
N TRP A 379 -12.31 3.71 3.46
CA TRP A 379 -12.05 4.14 2.09
C TRP A 379 -12.50 3.16 1.02
N ASN A 380 -12.43 1.85 1.28
CA ASN A 380 -12.72 0.81 0.29
C ASN A 380 -14.10 0.96 -0.36
N GLY A 381 -15.13 1.21 0.44
CA GLY A 381 -16.50 1.36 -0.06
C GLY A 381 -16.63 2.54 -1.04
N PRO A 382 -16.38 3.78 -0.61
CA PRO A 382 -16.48 4.97 -1.45
C PRO A 382 -15.66 4.90 -2.74
N PHE A 383 -14.42 4.37 -2.69
CA PHE A 383 -13.59 4.24 -3.89
C PHE A 383 -14.08 3.15 -4.83
N SER A 384 -14.53 2.01 -4.31
CA SER A 384 -15.11 0.93 -5.13
C SER A 384 -16.38 1.38 -5.84
N ASP A 385 -17.27 2.08 -5.14
CA ASP A 385 -18.50 2.62 -5.72
C ASP A 385 -18.17 3.67 -6.79
N ALA A 386 -17.27 4.60 -6.45
CA ALA A 386 -16.88 5.68 -7.33
C ALA A 386 -16.26 5.17 -8.66
N VAL A 387 -15.29 4.23 -8.59
CA VAL A 387 -14.63 3.71 -9.79
C VAL A 387 -15.59 2.93 -10.67
N ASN A 388 -16.44 2.08 -10.10
CA ASN A 388 -17.40 1.29 -10.87
C ASN A 388 -18.44 2.18 -11.55
N ARG A 389 -18.97 3.18 -10.84
CA ARG A 389 -19.92 4.13 -11.40
C ARG A 389 -19.26 5.01 -12.47
N TYR A 390 -18.08 5.53 -12.22
CA TYR A 390 -17.35 6.39 -13.16
C TYR A 390 -17.05 5.68 -14.48
N LEU A 391 -16.51 4.47 -14.41
CA LEU A 391 -16.20 3.67 -15.59
C LEU A 391 -17.45 3.40 -16.43
N ARG A 392 -18.57 3.06 -15.78
CA ARG A 392 -19.82 2.69 -16.47
C ARG A 392 -20.62 3.89 -16.99
N GLU A 393 -20.81 4.89 -16.14
CA GLU A 393 -21.71 6.01 -16.44
C GLU A 393 -21.02 7.17 -17.16
N GLU A 394 -19.78 7.52 -16.77
CA GLU A 394 -19.07 8.65 -17.36
C GLU A 394 -18.15 8.22 -18.52
N LEU A 395 -17.41 7.11 -18.38
CA LEU A 395 -16.50 6.62 -19.42
C LEU A 395 -17.15 5.63 -20.40
N ASN A 396 -18.38 5.18 -20.16
CA ASN A 396 -19.10 4.20 -20.98
C ASN A 396 -18.33 2.87 -21.20
N TYR A 397 -17.45 2.52 -20.25
CA TYR A 397 -16.65 1.29 -20.29
C TYR A 397 -17.32 0.22 -19.42
N ASN A 398 -18.02 -0.73 -20.07
CA ASN A 398 -18.95 -1.67 -19.43
C ASN A 398 -18.60 -3.14 -19.69
N PRO A 399 -17.41 -3.65 -19.37
CA PRO A 399 -17.15 -5.08 -19.45
C PRO A 399 -18.00 -5.83 -18.40
N ASP A 400 -18.40 -7.07 -18.72
CA ASP A 400 -19.06 -7.95 -17.74
C ASP A 400 -18.03 -8.60 -16.81
N LEU A 401 -17.29 -7.74 -16.13
CA LEU A 401 -16.19 -8.09 -15.24
C LEU A 401 -16.21 -7.27 -13.95
N GLU A 402 -15.65 -7.84 -12.91
CA GLU A 402 -15.34 -7.12 -11.66
C GLU A 402 -14.06 -6.27 -11.83
N TYR A 403 -14.13 -5.02 -11.38
CA TYR A 403 -12.96 -4.17 -11.26
C TYR A 403 -12.22 -4.52 -9.94
N ASN A 404 -11.10 -5.23 -10.07
CA ASN A 404 -10.31 -5.70 -8.93
C ASN A 404 -9.52 -4.55 -8.31
N VAL A 405 -10.10 -3.83 -7.36
CA VAL A 405 -9.37 -2.80 -6.58
C VAL A 405 -8.13 -3.43 -5.92
N TRP A 406 -8.30 -4.66 -5.42
CA TRP A 406 -7.25 -5.48 -4.82
C TRP A 406 -7.10 -6.79 -5.58
N GLY A 407 -5.97 -6.97 -6.24
CA GLY A 407 -5.59 -8.23 -6.87
C GLY A 407 -4.83 -9.14 -5.91
N ASN A 408 -4.88 -10.44 -6.15
CA ASN A 408 -4.12 -11.42 -5.39
C ASN A 408 -2.69 -11.55 -5.93
N VAL A 409 -1.91 -10.48 -5.78
CA VAL A 409 -0.49 -10.45 -6.18
C VAL A 409 0.38 -10.56 -4.93
N ARG A 410 1.33 -11.50 -4.94
CA ARG A 410 2.34 -11.64 -3.88
C ARG A 410 3.71 -11.55 -4.52
N PRO A 411 4.58 -10.64 -4.07
CA PRO A 411 5.94 -10.47 -4.60
C PRO A 411 6.84 -11.66 -4.27
#